data_d5270ae5d2974d9efad36972faf0752f
#
_entry.id   d5270ae5d2974d9efad36972faf0752f
#
_cell.length_a   1.000
_cell.length_b   1.000
_cell.length_c   1.000
_cell.angle_alpha   90.00
_cell.angle_beta   90.00
_cell.angle_gamma   90.00
#
_symmetry.space_group_name_H-M   'P 1'
#
loop_
_entity.id
_entity.type
_entity.pdbx_description
1 polymer ?
#
loop_
_entity_poly.entity_id
_entity_poly.type
_entity_poly.pdbx_seq_one_letter_code
_entity_poly.pdbx_strand_id
1 'polypeptide(L)'
;SNYMTGRDSNRGACAQPCRYQYALVEEKRPGEFFPVYEDEKGTYIMNSKDMCMIDHVGELMDAGLDSLKLEGRAKSAYYAAIVTGAYRHAIDAHTAGIPLDPVWRDEVEHISHRHYSTGFFYGQPGQYFENSRYVRDWQIVAKVLSCEADGTATLTLNNKFSVGDQLELVGPDIKPQAITVQALWASDGTSMDQVRTPQTVFRMKLPQQVPPLSLLRRQADLSPS
;
A
#
# COMPACT_ATOMS: atom_id res chain seq x y z
N SER A 1 22.57 -0.54 -36.61
CA SER A 1 21.55 -0.43 -37.67
C SER A 1 21.82 -1.42 -38.81
N ASN A 2 23.03 -1.42 -39.38
CA ASN A 2 23.35 -2.27 -40.54
C ASN A 2 23.13 -3.77 -40.25
N TYR A 3 23.58 -4.26 -39.11
CA TYR A 3 23.39 -5.66 -38.68
C TYR A 3 21.92 -6.10 -38.64
N MET A 4 21.03 -5.24 -38.09
CA MET A 4 19.63 -5.59 -37.92
C MET A 4 18.74 -5.31 -39.13
N THR A 5 19.09 -4.32 -39.95
CA THR A 5 18.18 -3.78 -40.97
C THR A 5 18.82 -3.68 -42.37
N GLY A 6 20.13 -4.00 -42.50
CA GLY A 6 20.86 -3.80 -43.74
C GLY A 6 21.12 -2.34 -44.13
N ARG A 7 20.66 -1.37 -43.34
CA ARG A 7 20.84 0.07 -43.61
C ARG A 7 22.17 0.57 -43.06
N ASP A 8 22.95 1.26 -43.89
CA ASP A 8 24.23 1.80 -43.52
C ASP A 8 24.09 3.11 -42.71
N SER A 9 24.33 2.99 -41.41
CA SER A 9 24.28 4.14 -40.48
C SER A 9 25.37 5.17 -40.78
N ASN A 10 26.51 4.77 -41.34
CA ASN A 10 27.62 5.67 -41.66
C ASN A 10 27.30 6.59 -42.86
N ARG A 11 26.28 6.24 -43.63
CA ARG A 11 25.78 7.04 -44.77
C ARG A 11 24.48 7.80 -44.46
N GLY A 12 24.17 8.00 -43.17
CA GLY A 12 22.96 8.70 -42.72
C GLY A 12 21.66 7.88 -42.83
N ALA A 13 21.74 6.59 -43.20
CA ALA A 13 20.56 5.73 -43.37
C ALA A 13 20.26 4.89 -42.11
N CYS A 14 20.59 5.39 -40.91
CA CYS A 14 20.31 4.69 -39.66
C CYS A 14 18.81 4.48 -39.43
N ALA A 15 18.39 3.22 -39.25
CA ALA A 15 17.02 2.85 -38.93
C ALA A 15 16.65 3.05 -37.46
N GLN A 16 17.59 3.48 -36.62
CA GLN A 16 17.44 3.72 -35.18
C GLN A 16 16.93 2.50 -34.39
N PRO A 17 17.49 1.30 -34.55
CA PRO A 17 17.01 0.12 -33.81
C PRO A 17 17.13 0.29 -32.28
N CYS A 18 17.99 1.18 -31.78
CA CYS A 18 18.07 1.53 -30.37
C CYS A 18 16.81 2.20 -29.81
N ARG A 19 15.86 2.58 -30.68
CA ARG A 19 14.56 3.16 -30.28
C ARG A 19 13.37 2.22 -30.50
N TYR A 20 13.64 0.99 -30.98
CA TYR A 20 12.58 0.00 -31.14
C TYR A 20 12.17 -0.54 -29.79
N GLN A 21 10.92 -0.93 -29.70
CA GLN A 21 10.45 -1.73 -28.56
C GLN A 21 10.85 -3.19 -28.77
N TYR A 22 11.47 -3.76 -27.77
CA TYR A 22 11.94 -5.14 -27.77
C TYR A 22 11.16 -5.95 -26.75
N ALA A 23 11.04 -7.26 -27.01
CA ALA A 23 10.54 -8.23 -26.06
C ALA A 23 11.43 -9.45 -26.04
N LEU A 24 11.53 -10.08 -24.86
CA LEU A 24 12.15 -11.40 -24.75
C LEU A 24 11.15 -12.49 -25.11
N VAL A 25 11.66 -13.55 -25.70
CA VAL A 25 10.91 -14.78 -25.95
C VAL A 25 11.65 -15.89 -25.22
N GLU A 26 10.95 -16.65 -24.38
CA GLU A 26 11.51 -17.85 -23.77
C GLU A 26 11.45 -19.00 -24.78
N GLU A 27 12.56 -19.73 -24.96
CA GLU A 27 12.73 -20.73 -26.04
C GLU A 27 11.64 -21.80 -26.03
N LYS A 28 11.19 -22.23 -24.85
CA LYS A 28 10.16 -23.28 -24.69
C LYS A 28 8.72 -22.74 -24.77
N ARG A 29 8.55 -21.43 -24.91
CA ARG A 29 7.26 -20.73 -24.99
C ARG A 29 7.19 -19.83 -26.22
N PRO A 30 7.32 -20.38 -27.43
CA PRO A 30 7.25 -19.59 -28.65
C PRO A 30 5.87 -18.93 -28.77
N GLY A 31 5.87 -17.61 -29.04
CA GLY A 31 4.65 -16.82 -29.16
C GLY A 31 4.26 -16.04 -27.88
N GLU A 32 4.90 -16.29 -26.75
CA GLU A 32 4.78 -15.42 -25.56
C GLU A 32 5.89 -14.37 -25.59
N PHE A 33 5.49 -13.10 -25.51
CA PHE A 33 6.42 -11.95 -25.57
C PHE A 33 6.49 -11.29 -24.19
N PHE A 34 7.69 -11.22 -23.62
CA PHE A 34 7.95 -10.55 -22.35
C PHE A 34 8.57 -9.19 -22.64
N PRO A 35 7.84 -8.06 -22.47
CA PRO A 35 8.38 -6.75 -22.72
C PRO A 35 9.53 -6.44 -21.77
N VAL A 36 10.53 -5.72 -22.28
CA VAL A 36 11.69 -5.27 -21.53
C VAL A 36 11.58 -3.77 -21.36
N TYR A 37 11.65 -3.32 -20.11
CA TYR A 37 11.69 -1.90 -19.76
C TYR A 37 13.01 -1.58 -19.07
N GLU A 38 13.53 -0.40 -19.32
CA GLU A 38 14.74 0.10 -18.69
C GLU A 38 14.54 1.55 -18.25
N ASP A 39 15.00 1.85 -17.03
CA ASP A 39 15.06 3.20 -16.49
C ASP A 39 16.43 3.42 -15.80
N GLU A 40 16.60 4.55 -15.15
CA GLU A 40 17.86 4.89 -14.44
C GLU A 40 18.18 3.90 -13.29
N LYS A 41 17.23 3.07 -12.87
CA LYS A 41 17.39 2.11 -11.77
C LYS A 41 17.67 0.69 -12.24
N GLY A 42 17.45 0.38 -13.52
CA GLY A 42 17.74 -0.92 -14.09
C GLY A 42 16.81 -1.41 -15.18
N THR A 43 17.01 -2.65 -15.60
CA THR A 43 16.22 -3.33 -16.63
C THR A 43 15.17 -4.23 -15.98
N TYR A 44 13.91 -4.12 -16.44
CA TYR A 44 12.77 -4.87 -15.93
C TYR A 44 12.24 -5.81 -17.01
N ILE A 45 12.24 -7.11 -16.73
CA ILE A 45 11.83 -8.15 -17.66
C ILE A 45 10.47 -8.75 -17.24
N MET A 46 10.27 -8.86 -15.93
CA MET A 46 9.04 -9.39 -15.34
C MET A 46 8.56 -8.47 -14.24
N ASN A 47 7.27 -8.21 -14.20
CA ASN A 47 6.64 -7.44 -13.16
C ASN A 47 5.41 -8.18 -12.62
N SER A 48 5.63 -8.95 -11.56
CA SER A 48 4.57 -9.73 -10.92
C SER A 48 3.58 -8.81 -10.20
N LYS A 49 2.32 -9.22 -10.18
CA LYS A 49 1.29 -8.64 -9.31
C LYS A 49 1.52 -9.08 -7.86
N ASP A 50 1.01 -8.31 -6.90
CA ASP A 50 0.96 -8.75 -5.51
C ASP A 50 -0.21 -9.73 -5.32
N MET A 51 -0.02 -10.75 -4.46
CA MET A 51 -1.07 -11.72 -4.16
C MET A 51 -1.97 -11.19 -3.04
N CYS A 52 -3.27 -11.13 -3.29
CA CYS A 52 -4.28 -10.81 -2.29
C CYS A 52 -5.38 -11.87 -2.34
N MET A 53 -5.63 -12.51 -1.19
CA MET A 53 -6.61 -13.58 -1.05
C MET A 53 -7.71 -13.22 -0.02
N ILE A 54 -7.90 -11.93 0.27
CA ILE A 54 -8.83 -11.51 1.32
C ILE A 54 -10.26 -11.95 1.05
N ASP A 55 -10.69 -11.91 -0.21
CA ASP A 55 -12.02 -12.34 -0.63
C ASP A 55 -12.20 -13.88 -0.62
N HIS A 56 -11.11 -14.62 -0.48
CA HIS A 56 -11.04 -16.08 -0.55
C HIS A 56 -10.60 -16.73 0.77
N VAL A 57 -10.54 -15.96 1.86
CA VAL A 57 -10.14 -16.48 3.18
C VAL A 57 -11.05 -17.62 3.63
N GLY A 58 -12.36 -17.53 3.38
CA GLY A 58 -13.31 -18.58 3.68
C GLY A 58 -12.97 -19.89 2.96
N GLU A 59 -12.70 -19.83 1.66
CA GLU A 59 -12.33 -21.01 0.86
C GLU A 59 -11.04 -21.67 1.38
N LEU A 60 -10.06 -20.86 1.82
CA LEU A 60 -8.81 -21.35 2.39
C LEU A 60 -9.05 -22.07 3.72
N MET A 61 -9.92 -21.52 4.57
CA MET A 61 -10.29 -22.13 5.86
C MET A 61 -11.07 -23.43 5.66
N ASP A 62 -12.04 -23.42 4.74
CA ASP A 62 -12.87 -24.61 4.44
C ASP A 62 -12.03 -25.74 3.80
N ALA A 63 -10.94 -25.38 3.11
CA ALA A 63 -9.95 -26.36 2.62
C ALA A 63 -9.06 -26.95 3.71
N GLY A 64 -9.22 -26.54 4.98
CA GLY A 64 -8.49 -27.07 6.14
C GLY A 64 -7.10 -26.46 6.35
N LEU A 65 -6.85 -25.25 5.91
CA LEU A 65 -5.59 -24.53 6.18
C LEU A 65 -5.57 -24.02 7.62
N ASP A 66 -4.56 -24.41 8.40
CA ASP A 66 -4.41 -24.05 9.82
C ASP A 66 -3.86 -22.63 10.02
N SER A 67 -3.13 -22.09 9.03
CA SER A 67 -2.49 -20.78 9.17
C SER A 67 -2.26 -20.11 7.83
N LEU A 68 -2.36 -18.78 7.83
CA LEU A 68 -2.08 -17.92 6.68
C LEU A 68 -0.80 -17.12 6.95
N LYS A 69 0.16 -17.18 6.01
CA LYS A 69 1.38 -16.39 6.08
C LYS A 69 1.21 -15.09 5.30
N LEU A 70 1.28 -13.96 5.99
CA LEU A 70 1.32 -12.63 5.40
C LEU A 70 2.78 -12.19 5.23
N GLU A 71 3.17 -11.79 4.02
CA GLU A 71 4.54 -11.34 3.72
C GLU A 71 4.59 -9.81 3.71
N GLY A 72 5.46 -9.27 4.54
CA GLY A 72 5.62 -7.82 4.69
C GLY A 72 7.03 -7.40 5.10
N ARG A 73 8.07 -8.27 4.99
CA ARG A 73 9.42 -7.99 5.47
C ARG A 73 10.03 -6.70 4.88
N ALA A 74 9.76 -6.41 3.62
CA ALA A 74 10.23 -5.21 2.93
C ALA A 74 9.22 -4.06 2.97
N LYS A 75 8.13 -4.20 3.71
CA LYS A 75 7.05 -3.23 3.81
C LYS A 75 7.10 -2.46 5.14
N SER A 76 6.30 -1.40 5.24
CA SER A 76 6.20 -0.59 6.47
C SER A 76 5.40 -1.29 7.58
N ALA A 77 5.56 -0.82 8.82
CA ALA A 77 4.70 -1.25 9.92
C ALA A 77 3.21 -0.96 9.66
N TYR A 78 2.91 0.12 8.91
CA TYR A 78 1.55 0.43 8.46
C TYR A 78 0.97 -0.68 7.58
N TYR A 79 1.74 -1.13 6.59
CA TYR A 79 1.34 -2.26 5.76
C TYR A 79 1.02 -3.49 6.61
N ALA A 80 1.91 -3.86 7.52
CA ALA A 80 1.72 -5.02 8.38
C ALA A 80 0.46 -4.89 9.25
N ALA A 81 0.22 -3.72 9.84
CA ALA A 81 -0.94 -3.46 10.68
C ALA A 81 -2.26 -3.61 9.90
N ILE A 82 -2.37 -2.93 8.74
CA ILE A 82 -3.59 -2.94 7.94
C ILE A 82 -3.87 -4.34 7.37
N VAL A 83 -2.87 -4.99 6.77
CA VAL A 83 -3.06 -6.34 6.19
C VAL A 83 -3.45 -7.33 7.27
N THR A 84 -2.74 -7.34 8.40
CA THR A 84 -3.05 -8.28 9.49
C THR A 84 -4.45 -8.03 10.06
N GLY A 85 -4.83 -6.77 10.26
CA GLY A 85 -6.17 -6.40 10.72
C GLY A 85 -7.26 -6.86 9.75
N ALA A 86 -7.14 -6.53 8.47
CA ALA A 86 -8.11 -6.91 7.44
C ALA A 86 -8.30 -8.43 7.33
N TYR A 87 -7.19 -9.20 7.30
CA TYR A 87 -7.27 -10.66 7.28
C TYR A 87 -7.79 -11.26 8.58
N ARG A 88 -7.53 -10.63 9.74
CA ARG A 88 -8.12 -11.05 11.01
C ARG A 88 -9.64 -10.90 10.97
N HIS A 89 -10.15 -9.77 10.50
CA HIS A 89 -11.58 -9.56 10.34
C HIS A 89 -12.20 -10.53 9.32
N ALA A 90 -11.50 -10.88 8.24
CA ALA A 90 -11.98 -11.87 7.28
C ALA A 90 -12.11 -13.27 7.90
N ILE A 91 -11.12 -13.69 8.70
CA ILE A 91 -11.16 -14.96 9.41
C ILE A 91 -12.31 -14.98 10.45
N ASP A 92 -12.46 -13.91 11.22
CA ASP A 92 -13.49 -13.83 12.26
C ASP A 92 -14.90 -13.80 11.65
N ALA A 93 -15.09 -13.09 10.56
CA ALA A 93 -16.36 -13.05 9.83
C ALA A 93 -16.75 -14.46 9.33
N HIS A 94 -15.81 -15.16 8.68
CA HIS A 94 -16.04 -16.53 8.21
C HIS A 94 -16.36 -17.47 9.37
N THR A 95 -15.59 -17.40 10.45
CA THR A 95 -15.81 -18.23 11.67
C THR A 95 -17.20 -17.97 12.28
N ALA A 96 -17.66 -16.72 12.24
CA ALA A 96 -18.99 -16.32 12.72
C ALA A 96 -20.12 -16.64 11.73
N GLY A 97 -19.82 -17.12 10.53
CA GLY A 97 -20.81 -17.38 9.47
C GLY A 97 -21.47 -16.12 8.92
N ILE A 98 -20.79 -14.97 8.98
CA ILE A 98 -21.26 -13.68 8.46
C ILE A 98 -20.38 -13.21 7.30
N PRO A 99 -20.89 -12.40 6.36
CA PRO A 99 -20.07 -11.82 5.30
C PRO A 99 -19.03 -10.86 5.88
N LEU A 100 -17.86 -10.80 5.24
CA LEU A 100 -16.85 -9.78 5.53
C LEU A 100 -17.43 -8.39 5.26
N ASP A 101 -17.28 -7.47 6.22
CA ASP A 101 -17.61 -6.08 5.99
C ASP A 101 -16.71 -5.51 4.89
N PRO A 102 -17.27 -4.93 3.81
CA PRO A 102 -16.51 -4.40 2.68
C PRO A 102 -15.40 -3.43 3.07
N VAL A 103 -15.56 -2.70 4.17
CA VAL A 103 -14.54 -1.76 4.65
C VAL A 103 -13.17 -2.43 4.85
N TRP A 104 -13.13 -3.67 5.30
CA TRP A 104 -11.88 -4.40 5.51
C TRP A 104 -11.24 -4.88 4.20
N ARG A 105 -12.08 -5.13 3.20
CA ARG A 105 -11.60 -5.38 1.83
C ARG A 105 -10.97 -4.13 1.24
N ASP A 106 -11.60 -2.97 1.45
CA ASP A 106 -11.10 -1.69 0.94
C ASP A 106 -9.78 -1.28 1.61
N GLU A 107 -9.59 -1.65 2.90
CA GLU A 107 -8.37 -1.33 3.63
C GLU A 107 -7.09 -1.88 2.98
N VAL A 108 -7.15 -3.04 2.33
CA VAL A 108 -5.97 -3.58 1.64
C VAL A 108 -5.59 -2.80 0.37
N GLU A 109 -6.48 -1.95 -0.16
CA GLU A 109 -6.16 -1.02 -1.24
C GLU A 109 -5.48 0.27 -0.73
N HIS A 110 -5.57 0.56 0.58
CA HIS A 110 -5.01 1.76 1.19
C HIS A 110 -3.55 1.62 1.64
N ILE A 111 -2.91 0.51 1.30
CA ILE A 111 -1.50 0.24 1.59
C ILE A 111 -0.65 0.32 0.33
N SER A 112 0.69 0.30 0.49
CA SER A 112 1.60 0.26 -0.66
C SER A 112 1.63 -1.13 -1.30
N HIS A 113 0.99 -1.28 -2.45
CA HIS A 113 0.89 -2.54 -3.18
C HIS A 113 1.06 -2.35 -4.70
N ARG A 114 1.35 -3.44 -5.40
CA ARG A 114 1.20 -3.56 -6.86
C ARG A 114 -0.22 -4.04 -7.15
N HIS A 115 -0.64 -4.01 -8.40
CA HIS A 115 -1.94 -4.58 -8.77
C HIS A 115 -2.10 -5.99 -8.20
N TYR A 116 -3.29 -6.28 -7.67
CA TYR A 116 -3.56 -7.55 -7.03
C TYR A 116 -3.91 -8.67 -8.02
N SER A 117 -3.62 -9.88 -7.60
CA SER A 117 -4.04 -11.13 -8.22
C SER A 117 -4.24 -12.19 -7.13
N THR A 118 -4.86 -13.30 -7.48
CA THR A 118 -4.96 -14.47 -6.60
C THR A 118 -3.73 -15.41 -6.69
N GLY A 119 -2.64 -14.94 -7.30
CA GLY A 119 -1.48 -15.80 -7.57
C GLY A 119 -1.88 -16.97 -8.48
N PHE A 120 -1.37 -18.15 -8.18
CA PHE A 120 -1.68 -19.37 -8.94
C PHE A 120 -2.93 -20.12 -8.45
N PHE A 121 -3.71 -19.55 -7.52
CA PHE A 121 -4.83 -20.25 -6.90
C PHE A 121 -5.92 -20.64 -7.87
N TYR A 122 -6.27 -19.75 -8.80
CA TYR A 122 -7.28 -20.03 -9.85
C TYR A 122 -6.69 -20.11 -11.26
N GLY A 123 -5.39 -20.13 -11.41
CA GLY A 123 -4.72 -20.19 -12.70
C GLY A 123 -3.42 -19.42 -12.73
N GLN A 124 -2.91 -19.12 -13.92
CA GLN A 124 -1.69 -18.33 -14.04
C GLN A 124 -1.96 -16.85 -13.76
N PRO A 125 -1.25 -16.23 -12.81
CA PRO A 125 -1.33 -14.80 -12.59
C PRO A 125 -0.72 -14.08 -13.80
N GLY A 126 -1.43 -13.11 -14.35
CA GLY A 126 -0.88 -12.25 -15.39
C GLY A 126 0.29 -11.40 -14.84
N GLN A 127 1.09 -10.87 -15.76
CA GLN A 127 2.08 -9.83 -15.46
C GLN A 127 1.43 -8.44 -15.61
N TYR A 128 2.02 -7.44 -14.96
CA TYR A 128 1.61 -6.05 -15.11
C TYR A 128 2.72 -5.28 -15.84
N PHE A 129 2.46 -4.83 -17.07
CA PHE A 129 3.48 -4.30 -17.96
C PHE A 129 3.49 -2.77 -18.09
N GLU A 130 2.50 -2.08 -17.54
CA GLU A 130 2.39 -0.63 -17.72
C GLU A 130 3.46 0.15 -16.94
N ASN A 131 3.76 -0.28 -15.71
CA ASN A 131 4.83 0.28 -14.89
C ASN A 131 5.19 -0.66 -13.72
N SER A 132 6.33 -0.41 -13.07
CA SER A 132 6.77 -1.15 -11.88
C SER A 132 6.41 -0.42 -10.57
N ARG A 133 5.60 0.65 -10.64
CA ARG A 133 5.33 1.49 -9.48
C ARG A 133 4.32 0.83 -8.54
N TYR A 134 4.53 1.07 -7.26
CA TYR A 134 3.55 0.76 -6.22
C TYR A 134 2.47 1.84 -6.19
N VAL A 135 1.23 1.45 -6.03
CA VAL A 135 0.15 2.33 -5.59
C VAL A 135 0.47 2.80 -4.17
N ARG A 136 0.43 4.09 -3.90
CA ARG A 136 0.76 4.70 -2.59
C ARG A 136 -0.11 5.91 -2.35
N ASP A 137 -1.39 5.68 -2.26
CA ASP A 137 -2.37 6.76 -2.19
C ASP A 137 -2.62 7.24 -0.75
N TRP A 138 -2.05 6.57 0.25
CA TRP A 138 -2.20 6.88 1.67
C TRP A 138 -0.87 7.01 2.39
N GLN A 139 -0.83 7.92 3.36
CA GLN A 139 0.33 8.14 4.23
C GLN A 139 -0.09 8.22 5.70
N ILE A 140 0.74 7.64 6.58
CA ILE A 140 0.58 7.83 8.02
C ILE A 140 0.96 9.25 8.37
N VAL A 141 0.15 9.87 9.22
CA VAL A 141 0.37 11.20 9.76
C VAL A 141 0.88 11.13 11.20
N ALA A 142 0.26 10.29 12.04
CA ALA A 142 0.66 10.10 13.41
C ALA A 142 0.28 8.71 13.94
N LYS A 143 0.94 8.31 15.03
CA LYS A 143 0.66 7.07 15.76
C LYS A 143 0.28 7.40 17.20
N VAL A 144 -0.78 6.80 17.70
CA VAL A 144 -1.23 6.91 19.08
C VAL A 144 -0.29 6.11 19.99
N LEU A 145 0.23 6.77 21.02
CA LEU A 145 1.02 6.16 22.10
C LEU A 145 0.13 5.75 23.26
N SER A 146 -0.79 6.64 23.63
CA SER A 146 -1.81 6.40 24.66
C SER A 146 -3.03 7.26 24.43
N CYS A 147 -4.17 6.86 24.97
CA CYS A 147 -5.42 7.64 24.88
C CYS A 147 -6.18 7.51 26.20
N GLU A 148 -6.55 8.62 26.78
CA GLU A 148 -7.35 8.70 28.00
C GLU A 148 -8.83 8.40 27.71
N ALA A 149 -9.61 8.08 28.74
CA ALA A 149 -11.02 7.73 28.61
C ALA A 149 -11.85 8.84 27.96
N ASP A 150 -11.45 10.09 28.13
CA ASP A 150 -12.12 11.23 27.54
C ASP A 150 -11.75 11.49 26.06
N GLY A 151 -10.88 10.66 25.47
CA GLY A 151 -10.39 10.77 24.10
C GLY A 151 -9.16 11.67 23.94
N THR A 152 -8.58 12.19 25.04
CA THR A 152 -7.32 12.92 24.96
C THR A 152 -6.19 11.94 24.67
N ALA A 153 -5.60 12.06 23.50
CA ALA A 153 -4.55 11.15 23.03
C ALA A 153 -3.18 11.81 23.05
N THR A 154 -2.15 11.03 23.39
CA THR A 154 -0.74 11.34 23.18
C THR A 154 -0.27 10.58 21.97
N LEU A 155 0.32 11.28 21.00
CA LEU A 155 0.72 10.75 19.71
C LEU A 155 2.17 11.08 19.38
N THR A 156 2.73 10.33 18.46
CA THR A 156 4.02 10.66 17.83
C THR A 156 3.81 10.96 16.36
N LEU A 157 4.48 12.00 15.87
CA LEU A 157 4.36 12.47 14.50
C LEU A 157 5.13 11.59 13.52
N ASN A 158 4.53 11.28 12.36
CA ASN A 158 5.18 10.70 11.20
C ASN A 158 5.31 11.73 10.07
N ASN A 159 4.21 12.42 9.72
CA ASN A 159 4.17 13.44 8.68
C ASN A 159 3.45 14.69 9.18
N LYS A 160 3.93 15.86 8.77
CA LYS A 160 3.39 17.16 9.18
C LYS A 160 1.90 17.29 8.93
N PHE A 161 1.19 17.95 9.84
CA PHE A 161 -0.21 18.34 9.69
C PHE A 161 -0.56 19.50 10.63
N SER A 162 -1.73 20.08 10.42
CA SER A 162 -2.18 21.30 11.08
C SER A 162 -3.59 21.15 11.65
N VAL A 163 -3.94 22.07 12.54
CA VAL A 163 -5.35 22.27 12.94
C VAL A 163 -6.18 22.57 11.71
N GLY A 164 -7.37 21.96 11.61
CA GLY A 164 -8.27 22.03 10.45
C GLY A 164 -8.09 20.93 9.43
N ASP A 165 -6.96 20.21 9.42
CA ASP A 165 -6.72 19.11 8.49
C ASP A 165 -7.76 17.98 8.68
N GLN A 166 -8.17 17.39 7.55
CA GLN A 166 -9.00 16.19 7.53
C GLN A 166 -8.09 14.96 7.55
N LEU A 167 -8.28 14.12 8.52
CA LEU A 167 -7.53 12.88 8.70
C LEU A 167 -8.49 11.71 8.85
N GLU A 168 -7.95 10.51 8.80
CA GLU A 168 -8.68 9.30 9.08
C GLU A 168 -8.02 8.54 10.23
N LEU A 169 -8.82 8.22 11.22
CA LEU A 169 -8.44 7.39 12.36
C LEU A 169 -8.68 5.93 12.02
N VAL A 170 -7.66 5.09 12.16
CA VAL A 170 -7.72 3.64 12.00
C VAL A 170 -7.03 2.94 13.17
N GLY A 171 -7.47 1.76 13.53
CA GLY A 171 -6.86 1.02 14.63
C GLY A 171 -7.40 -0.40 14.75
N PRO A 172 -6.87 -1.19 15.70
CA PRO A 172 -7.42 -2.50 16.00
C PRO A 172 -8.91 -2.39 16.30
N ASP A 173 -9.74 -3.15 15.59
CA ASP A 173 -11.20 -3.18 15.75
C ASP A 173 -11.93 -1.84 15.58
N ILE A 174 -11.23 -0.84 15.00
CA ILE A 174 -11.81 0.47 14.69
C ILE A 174 -11.95 0.60 13.18
N LYS A 175 -13.18 0.67 12.70
CA LYS A 175 -13.45 1.03 11.30
C LYS A 175 -12.87 2.41 11.00
N PRO A 176 -12.32 2.62 9.78
CA PRO A 176 -11.82 3.92 9.38
C PRO A 176 -12.84 5.03 9.64
N GLN A 177 -12.42 6.05 10.36
CA GLN A 177 -13.26 7.17 10.78
C GLN A 177 -12.64 8.50 10.38
N ALA A 178 -13.34 9.27 9.57
CA ALA A 178 -12.93 10.63 9.26
C ALA A 178 -12.99 11.52 10.49
N ILE A 179 -11.93 12.30 10.73
CA ILE A 179 -11.83 13.27 11.81
C ILE A 179 -11.28 14.60 11.29
N THR A 180 -11.69 15.69 11.92
CA THR A 180 -11.09 17.00 11.71
C THR A 180 -10.21 17.33 12.91
N VAL A 181 -8.99 17.77 12.68
CA VAL A 181 -8.06 18.19 13.75
C VAL A 181 -8.57 19.48 14.39
N GLN A 182 -9.11 19.39 15.60
CA GLN A 182 -9.72 20.53 16.30
C GLN A 182 -8.66 21.41 17.01
N ALA A 183 -7.71 20.75 17.68
CA ALA A 183 -6.67 21.42 18.46
C ALA A 183 -5.47 20.49 18.65
N LEU A 184 -4.31 21.10 18.82
CA LEU A 184 -3.03 20.42 19.06
C LEU A 184 -2.33 21.07 20.25
N TRP A 185 -1.67 20.23 21.06
CA TRP A 185 -0.88 20.70 22.20
C TRP A 185 0.48 20.01 22.24
N ALA A 186 1.51 20.77 22.60
CA ALA A 186 2.80 20.20 22.95
C ALA A 186 2.70 19.38 24.26
N SER A 187 3.73 18.61 24.57
CA SER A 187 3.76 17.78 25.78
C SER A 187 3.65 18.59 27.08
N ASP A 188 4.05 19.85 27.05
CA ASP A 188 3.93 20.80 28.17
C ASP A 188 2.55 21.48 28.27
N GLY A 189 1.63 21.17 27.33
CA GLY A 189 0.30 21.76 27.28
C GLY A 189 0.18 23.03 26.44
N THR A 190 1.26 23.55 25.89
CA THR A 190 1.24 24.72 25.01
C THR A 190 0.45 24.42 23.72
N SER A 191 -0.48 25.29 23.35
CA SER A 191 -1.27 25.17 22.12
C SER A 191 -0.38 25.35 20.90
N MET A 192 -0.65 24.56 19.85
CA MET A 192 0.06 24.59 18.58
C MET A 192 -0.94 24.60 17.41
N ASP A 193 -0.60 25.30 16.33
CA ASP A 193 -1.40 25.28 15.09
C ASP A 193 -1.01 24.10 14.18
N GLN A 194 0.18 23.55 14.37
CA GLN A 194 0.71 22.47 13.54
C GLN A 194 1.82 21.69 14.22
N VAL A 195 2.05 20.45 13.76
CA VAL A 195 3.20 19.60 14.13
C VAL A 195 4.00 19.28 12.87
N ARG A 196 5.31 19.58 12.87
CA ARG A 196 6.15 19.50 11.65
C ARG A 196 7.31 18.52 11.73
N THR A 197 7.92 18.39 12.91
CA THR A 197 9.14 17.59 13.08
C THR A 197 8.78 16.14 13.35
N PRO A 198 9.21 15.17 12.51
CA PRO A 198 8.98 13.75 12.76
C PRO A 198 9.43 13.33 14.17
N GLN A 199 8.73 12.36 14.73
CA GLN A 199 8.91 11.83 16.09
C GLN A 199 8.58 12.81 17.22
N THR A 200 8.12 14.03 16.93
CA THR A 200 7.58 14.91 17.99
C THR A 200 6.42 14.23 18.68
N VAL A 201 6.45 14.25 20.01
CA VAL A 201 5.31 13.82 20.85
C VAL A 201 4.42 15.02 21.10
N PHE A 202 3.13 14.85 20.89
CA PHE A 202 2.11 15.90 21.01
C PHE A 202 0.81 15.30 21.51
N ARG A 203 -0.14 16.15 21.87
CA ARG A 203 -1.48 15.75 22.31
C ARG A 203 -2.54 16.33 21.39
N MET A 204 -3.62 15.59 21.21
CA MET A 204 -4.85 16.03 20.53
C MET A 204 -6.07 15.33 21.10
N LYS A 205 -7.25 15.87 20.77
CA LYS A 205 -8.53 15.24 21.10
C LYS A 205 -8.98 14.34 19.97
N LEU A 206 -9.25 13.09 20.27
CA LEU A 206 -9.90 12.13 19.38
C LEU A 206 -11.39 12.02 19.74
N PRO A 207 -12.25 11.58 18.82
CA PRO A 207 -13.70 11.47 19.06
C PRO A 207 -14.06 10.43 20.13
N GLN A 208 -13.15 9.48 20.39
CA GLN A 208 -13.33 8.41 21.38
C GLN A 208 -11.98 7.95 21.91
N GLN A 209 -12.00 7.19 23.00
CA GLN A 209 -10.83 6.45 23.45
C GLN A 209 -10.46 5.39 22.41
N VAL A 210 -9.17 5.29 22.11
CA VAL A 210 -8.65 4.30 21.14
C VAL A 210 -7.46 3.55 21.73
N PRO A 211 -7.20 2.30 21.33
CA PRO A 211 -6.05 1.55 21.79
C PRO A 211 -4.73 2.18 21.32
N PRO A 212 -3.64 1.97 22.07
CA PRO A 212 -2.29 2.29 21.57
C PRO A 212 -2.04 1.64 20.22
N LEU A 213 -1.17 2.24 19.41
CA LEU A 213 -0.84 1.87 18.04
C LEU A 213 -1.93 2.16 16.99
N SER A 214 -3.09 2.71 17.39
CA SER A 214 -4.00 3.32 16.42
C SER A 214 -3.28 4.40 15.61
N LEU A 215 -3.68 4.61 14.37
CA LEU A 215 -2.99 5.48 13.42
C LEU A 215 -3.91 6.59 12.94
N LEU A 216 -3.33 7.75 12.69
CA LEU A 216 -3.92 8.79 11.87
C LEU A 216 -3.26 8.76 10.50
N ARG A 217 -4.08 8.79 9.45
CA ARG A 217 -3.64 8.77 8.06
C ARG A 217 -4.41 9.77 7.20
N ARG A 218 -3.91 10.05 6.02
CA ARG A 218 -4.62 10.79 4.96
C ARG A 218 -4.21 10.30 3.60
N GLN A 219 -4.99 10.66 2.58
CA GLN A 219 -4.55 10.49 1.20
C GLN A 219 -3.26 11.27 0.96
N ALA A 220 -2.33 10.67 0.24
CA ALA A 220 -1.11 11.33 -0.18
C ALA A 220 -1.45 12.31 -1.30
N ASP A 221 -0.89 13.54 -1.21
CA ASP A 221 -0.97 14.48 -2.33
C ASP A 221 -0.19 13.89 -3.52
N LEU A 222 -0.90 13.42 -4.53
CA LEU A 222 -0.32 12.88 -5.77
C LEU A 222 0.12 13.99 -6.74
N SER A 223 0.30 15.22 -6.27
CA SER A 223 0.85 16.30 -7.10
C SER A 223 2.25 15.91 -7.55
N PRO A 224 2.55 15.88 -8.85
CA PRO A 224 3.89 15.61 -9.34
C PRO A 224 4.83 16.72 -8.85
N SER A 225 5.88 16.31 -8.11
CA SER A 225 7.01 17.16 -7.71
C SER A 225 7.95 17.38 -8.87
#